data_19925d7e6ff19bfcf59cd2675b427b2b
#
_entry.id   19925d7e6ff19bfcf59cd2675b427b2b
#
_cell.length_a   1.000
_cell.length_b   1.000
_cell.length_c   1.000
_cell.angle_alpha   90.00
_cell.angle_beta   90.00
_cell.angle_gamma   90.00
#
_symmetry.space_group_name_H-M   'P 1'
#
loop_
_entity.id
_entity.type
_entity.pdbx_description
1 polymer ?
#
loop_
_entity_poly.entity_id
_entity_poly.type
_entity_poly.pdbx_seq_one_letter_code
_entity_poly.pdbx_strand_id
1 'polypeptide(L)'
;MIDLEFSFEKAPWEDCLGVLQSGDAVSAVELLTMLEGESEDTVQNVLLELAARSIALDIAGLPGSMGSGETAVRLRREAELVKSGALLASLEENDPLRLYLEEVAGLPAAGDPQRMAERFAGGYDPVLPGLTNLMLPLVIEMAQEMTGYGVLLLDLIQEGSLGLWQSILSFRNGDFRSHAAWWIRQYLSKAVLLQAREMGLGQKMKQAMEDYRAVDEHLLSDLGRNATAEEIAEAMHMTVQQIQTVRDMLSAARMLSSAKQDMEEPEQTPEDEQHVEDTAYFQSRQRVSELLDGLSQLETKLIALRFGLEGGQPLSPEETGRKLGMTPEEVVAAETAVLAKMRNTIPS
;
A
#
# COMPACT_ATOMS: atom_id res chain seq x y z
N MET A 1 6.06 -26.15 -39.71
CA MET A 1 6.66 -25.01 -39.01
C MET A 1 5.47 -24.28 -38.41
N ILE A 2 5.15 -24.60 -37.16
CA ILE A 2 4.03 -24.01 -36.42
C ILE A 2 4.68 -22.92 -35.57
N ASP A 3 4.52 -21.65 -36.01
CA ASP A 3 4.86 -20.51 -35.21
C ASP A 3 3.86 -20.44 -34.04
N LEU A 4 4.29 -20.89 -32.89
CA LEU A 4 3.65 -20.62 -31.61
C LEU A 4 4.01 -19.17 -31.25
N GLU A 5 3.18 -18.21 -31.67
CA GLU A 5 3.15 -16.89 -31.04
C GLU A 5 2.71 -17.08 -29.58
N PHE A 6 3.68 -17.13 -28.70
CA PHE A 6 3.43 -16.93 -27.27
C PHE A 6 3.02 -15.46 -27.11
N SER A 7 1.74 -15.22 -26.98
CA SER A 7 1.27 -13.97 -26.41
C SER A 7 1.73 -13.96 -24.95
N PHE A 8 2.80 -13.21 -24.67
CA PHE A 8 3.23 -12.95 -23.30
C PHE A 8 2.15 -12.09 -22.65
N GLU A 9 1.34 -12.69 -21.77
CA GLU A 9 0.55 -11.92 -20.83
C GLU A 9 1.49 -10.95 -20.11
N LYS A 10 1.17 -9.66 -20.20
CA LYS A 10 1.94 -8.64 -19.48
C LYS A 10 1.90 -8.94 -17.99
N ALA A 11 3.04 -8.84 -17.33
CA ALA A 11 3.09 -9.03 -15.89
C ALA A 11 2.22 -7.95 -15.19
N PRO A 12 1.52 -8.28 -14.09
CA PRO A 12 0.64 -7.32 -13.39
C PRO A 12 1.30 -6.00 -13.02
N TRP A 13 2.61 -6.01 -12.75
CA TRP A 13 3.39 -4.81 -12.43
C TRP A 13 3.64 -3.91 -13.64
N GLU A 14 3.72 -4.44 -14.88
CA GLU A 14 3.87 -3.63 -16.10
C GLU A 14 2.64 -2.75 -16.34
N ASP A 15 1.46 -3.30 -16.09
CA ASP A 15 0.23 -2.56 -16.19
C ASP A 15 0.09 -1.49 -15.12
N CYS A 16 0.52 -1.80 -13.88
CA CYS A 16 0.58 -0.83 -12.80
C CYS A 16 1.46 0.37 -13.16
N LEU A 17 2.67 0.10 -13.69
CA LEU A 17 3.56 1.15 -14.16
C LEU A 17 2.98 1.95 -15.32
N GLY A 18 2.15 1.34 -16.18
CA GLY A 18 1.52 2.00 -17.32
C GLY A 18 0.50 3.08 -16.91
N VAL A 19 -0.15 2.93 -15.77
CA VAL A 19 -1.20 3.85 -15.26
C VAL A 19 -0.61 4.99 -14.44
N LEU A 20 0.51 4.77 -13.74
CA LEU A 20 1.11 5.73 -12.82
C LEU A 20 1.78 6.91 -13.55
N GLN A 21 1.56 8.12 -13.03
CA GLN A 21 2.12 9.37 -13.53
C GLN A 21 3.18 9.93 -12.56
N SER A 22 4.01 10.84 -13.07
CA SER A 22 5.01 11.53 -12.24
C SER A 22 4.33 12.30 -11.10
N GLY A 23 4.77 12.04 -9.88
CA GLY A 23 4.21 12.62 -8.65
C GLY A 23 3.22 11.70 -7.92
N ASP A 24 2.84 10.58 -8.52
CA ASP A 24 2.02 9.56 -7.84
C ASP A 24 2.83 8.81 -6.79
N ALA A 25 2.12 8.07 -5.94
CA ALA A 25 2.71 7.14 -4.99
C ALA A 25 2.13 5.73 -5.21
N VAL A 26 3.00 4.72 -5.13
CA VAL A 26 2.59 3.31 -5.16
C VAL A 26 2.80 2.69 -3.78
N SER A 27 1.84 1.91 -3.34
CA SER A 27 1.94 1.18 -2.06
C SER A 27 2.99 0.06 -2.16
N ALA A 28 3.92 0.04 -1.21
CA ALA A 28 4.91 -1.04 -1.10
C ALA A 28 4.26 -2.42 -0.93
N VAL A 29 3.10 -2.47 -0.30
CA VAL A 29 2.33 -3.70 -0.10
C VAL A 29 1.80 -4.24 -1.43
N GLU A 30 1.19 -3.38 -2.24
CA GLU A 30 0.71 -3.76 -3.58
C GLU A 30 1.85 -4.22 -4.46
N LEU A 31 2.95 -3.46 -4.45
CA LEU A 31 4.13 -3.79 -5.22
C LEU A 31 4.73 -5.13 -4.80
N LEU A 32 4.80 -5.43 -3.49
CA LEU A 32 5.24 -6.74 -2.97
C LEU A 32 4.37 -7.88 -3.48
N THR A 33 3.05 -7.72 -3.50
CA THR A 33 2.14 -8.77 -3.97
C THR A 33 2.23 -8.99 -5.48
N MET A 34 2.43 -7.91 -6.26
CA MET A 34 2.59 -7.97 -7.71
C MET A 34 3.94 -8.55 -8.14
N LEU A 35 4.98 -8.29 -7.37
CA LEU A 35 6.35 -8.78 -7.63
C LEU A 35 6.66 -10.12 -6.97
N GLU A 36 5.66 -10.77 -6.37
CA GLU A 36 5.85 -12.09 -5.77
C GLU A 36 6.16 -13.14 -6.85
N GLY A 37 7.28 -13.82 -6.69
CA GLY A 37 7.78 -14.79 -7.67
C GLY A 37 8.66 -14.22 -8.79
N GLU A 38 8.72 -12.90 -8.94
CA GLU A 38 9.60 -12.25 -9.92
C GLU A 38 11.08 -12.36 -9.54
N SER A 39 11.95 -12.27 -10.55
CA SER A 39 13.40 -12.28 -10.33
C SER A 39 13.87 -11.03 -9.58
N GLU A 40 15.02 -11.12 -8.91
CA GLU A 40 15.63 -9.96 -8.24
C GLU A 40 15.94 -8.84 -9.21
N ASP A 41 16.41 -9.17 -10.41
CA ASP A 41 16.69 -8.21 -11.48
C ASP A 41 15.42 -7.47 -11.92
N THR A 42 14.30 -8.17 -12.06
CA THR A 42 12.99 -7.58 -12.37
C THR A 42 12.59 -6.57 -11.32
N VAL A 43 12.68 -6.95 -10.04
CA VAL A 43 12.34 -6.06 -8.91
C VAL A 43 13.22 -4.81 -8.90
N GLN A 44 14.52 -4.96 -9.10
CA GLN A 44 15.45 -3.83 -9.17
C GLN A 44 15.09 -2.89 -10.34
N ASN A 45 14.77 -3.43 -11.51
CA ASN A 45 14.40 -2.64 -12.68
C ASN A 45 13.09 -1.86 -12.44
N VAL A 46 12.08 -2.47 -11.83
CA VAL A 46 10.83 -1.80 -11.48
C VAL A 46 11.08 -0.64 -10.51
N LEU A 47 11.88 -0.86 -9.46
CA LEU A 47 12.21 0.19 -8.50
C LEU A 47 13.00 1.34 -9.11
N LEU A 48 13.92 1.04 -10.05
CA LEU A 48 14.65 2.06 -10.80
C LEU A 48 13.71 2.86 -11.71
N GLU A 49 12.75 2.22 -12.35
CA GLU A 49 11.77 2.87 -13.21
C GLU A 49 10.82 3.78 -12.42
N LEU A 50 10.32 3.34 -11.26
CA LEU A 50 9.55 4.19 -10.35
C LEU A 50 10.32 5.45 -9.96
N ALA A 51 11.59 5.28 -9.58
CA ALA A 51 12.45 6.43 -9.25
C ALA A 51 12.69 7.35 -10.46
N ALA A 52 12.93 6.79 -11.64
CA ALA A 52 13.14 7.57 -12.88
C ALA A 52 11.89 8.38 -13.28
N ARG A 53 10.68 7.86 -13.04
CA ARG A 53 9.41 8.55 -13.28
C ARG A 53 9.00 9.49 -12.14
N SER A 54 9.79 9.60 -11.08
CA SER A 54 9.45 10.37 -9.86
C SER A 54 8.17 9.88 -9.17
N ILE A 55 7.94 8.58 -9.17
CA ILE A 55 6.83 7.92 -8.46
C ILE A 55 7.34 7.52 -7.08
N ALA A 56 6.64 7.96 -6.03
CA ALA A 56 7.03 7.68 -4.65
C ALA A 56 6.63 6.26 -4.22
N LEU A 57 7.48 5.60 -3.42
CA LEU A 57 7.15 4.33 -2.78
C LEU A 57 6.63 4.57 -1.36
N ASP A 58 5.35 4.26 -1.13
CA ASP A 58 4.70 4.41 0.18
C ASP A 58 4.75 3.09 0.96
N ILE A 59 5.39 3.12 2.12
CA ILE A 59 5.55 1.98 3.03
C ILE A 59 4.51 1.94 4.17
N ALA A 60 3.59 2.92 4.25
CA ALA A 60 2.68 3.07 5.39
C ALA A 60 1.81 1.83 5.66
N GLY A 61 1.49 1.04 4.64
CA GLY A 61 0.71 -0.19 4.77
C GLY A 61 1.53 -1.43 5.16
N LEU A 62 2.86 -1.33 5.21
CA LEU A 62 3.68 -2.48 5.62
C LEU A 62 3.54 -2.74 7.13
N PRO A 63 3.34 -3.99 7.54
CA PRO A 63 3.37 -4.32 8.95
C PRO A 63 4.78 -4.08 9.48
N GLY A 64 4.86 -3.47 10.66
CA GLY A 64 6.13 -3.35 11.40
C GLY A 64 6.79 -4.71 11.60
N SER A 65 8.05 -4.73 12.05
CA SER A 65 8.88 -5.94 12.14
C SER A 65 8.12 -7.09 12.81
N MET A 66 7.63 -7.99 11.96
CA MET A 66 6.89 -9.19 12.35
C MET A 66 7.87 -10.36 12.45
N GLY A 67 7.86 -11.05 13.55
CA GLY A 67 8.68 -12.24 13.76
C GLY A 67 8.88 -12.52 15.24
N SER A 68 9.19 -13.76 15.58
CA SER A 68 9.46 -14.22 16.94
C SER A 68 10.95 -14.52 17.21
N GLY A 69 11.80 -14.32 16.19
CA GLY A 69 13.23 -14.60 16.29
C GLY A 69 14.02 -13.49 17.02
N GLU A 70 15.26 -13.80 17.38
CA GLU A 70 16.17 -12.90 18.07
C GLU A 70 16.37 -11.57 17.30
N THR A 71 16.48 -11.65 15.97
CA THR A 71 16.59 -10.49 15.08
C THR A 71 15.37 -9.57 15.19
N ALA A 72 14.17 -10.12 15.21
CA ALA A 72 12.95 -9.32 15.33
C ALA A 72 12.83 -8.64 16.70
N VAL A 73 13.31 -9.28 17.77
CA VAL A 73 13.37 -8.68 19.10
C VAL A 73 14.38 -7.52 19.10
N ARG A 74 15.55 -7.70 18.49
CA ARG A 74 16.57 -6.67 18.36
C ARG A 74 16.04 -5.46 17.59
N LEU A 75 15.41 -5.65 16.46
CA LEU A 75 14.83 -4.59 15.63
C LEU A 75 13.74 -3.78 16.36
N ARG A 76 12.85 -4.47 17.09
CA ARG A 76 11.82 -3.80 17.91
C ARG A 76 12.43 -2.97 19.02
N ARG A 77 13.43 -3.54 19.72
CA ARG A 77 14.15 -2.83 20.78
C ARG A 77 14.86 -1.59 20.24
N GLU A 78 15.53 -1.70 19.10
CA GLU A 78 16.18 -0.57 18.44
C GLU A 78 15.18 0.53 18.10
N ALA A 79 14.04 0.19 17.49
CA ALA A 79 12.98 1.15 17.17
C ALA A 79 12.38 1.83 18.41
N GLU A 80 12.22 1.12 19.54
CA GLU A 80 11.77 1.70 20.80
C GLU A 80 12.81 2.67 21.38
N LEU A 81 14.10 2.31 21.31
CA LEU A 81 15.20 3.16 21.78
C LEU A 81 15.34 4.43 20.94
N VAL A 82 15.14 4.33 19.63
CA VAL A 82 15.09 5.50 18.73
C VAL A 82 13.94 6.42 19.13
N LYS A 83 12.72 5.89 19.25
CA LYS A 83 11.53 6.67 19.63
C LYS A 83 11.64 7.35 21.00
N SER A 84 12.28 6.70 21.95
CA SER A 84 12.50 7.25 23.30
C SER A 84 13.68 8.20 23.40
N GLY A 85 14.50 8.35 22.35
CA GLY A 85 15.73 9.12 22.36
C GLY A 85 16.86 8.51 23.21
N ALA A 86 16.69 7.26 23.66
CA ALA A 86 17.66 6.59 24.55
C ALA A 86 18.69 5.75 23.78
N LEU A 87 18.69 5.78 22.46
CA LEU A 87 19.52 4.93 21.62
C LEU A 87 21.02 5.05 21.97
N LEU A 88 21.59 6.25 21.92
CA LEU A 88 23.01 6.47 22.17
C LEU A 88 23.46 6.01 23.57
N ALA A 89 22.60 6.18 24.57
CA ALA A 89 22.91 5.78 25.95
C ALA A 89 22.87 4.24 26.12
N SER A 90 22.22 3.52 25.24
CA SER A 90 22.06 2.05 25.28
C SER A 90 23.12 1.29 24.49
N LEU A 91 23.85 1.97 23.61
CA LEU A 91 24.88 1.38 22.76
C LEU A 91 26.23 1.31 23.54
N GLU A 92 26.97 0.23 23.30
CA GLU A 92 28.32 0.05 23.81
C GLU A 92 29.30 1.05 23.18
N GLU A 93 30.41 1.34 23.86
CA GLU A 93 31.40 2.30 23.36
C GLU A 93 31.99 1.91 21.98
N ASN A 94 32.09 0.62 21.70
CA ASN A 94 32.61 0.09 20.43
C ASN A 94 31.51 -0.27 19.42
N ASP A 95 30.25 0.09 19.64
CA ASP A 95 29.17 -0.18 18.72
C ASP A 95 29.35 0.63 17.43
N PRO A 96 29.35 0.01 16.25
CA PRO A 96 29.55 0.69 14.97
C PRO A 96 28.57 1.85 14.75
N LEU A 97 27.30 1.69 15.16
CA LEU A 97 26.28 2.73 15.04
C LEU A 97 26.63 3.94 15.93
N ARG A 98 27.06 3.69 17.17
CA ARG A 98 27.47 4.76 18.07
C ARG A 98 28.66 5.54 17.54
N LEU A 99 29.71 4.83 17.11
CA LEU A 99 30.90 5.44 16.53
C LEU A 99 30.55 6.30 15.31
N TYR A 100 29.69 5.81 14.43
CA TYR A 100 29.23 6.55 13.26
C TYR A 100 28.46 7.83 13.66
N LEU A 101 27.52 7.73 14.60
CA LEU A 101 26.71 8.88 15.04
C LEU A 101 27.58 9.95 15.73
N GLU A 102 28.58 9.54 16.55
CA GLU A 102 29.54 10.45 17.20
C GLU A 102 30.45 11.13 16.16
N GLU A 103 30.92 10.39 15.14
CA GLU A 103 31.68 10.94 14.03
C GLU A 103 30.90 12.00 13.27
N VAL A 104 29.67 11.67 12.85
CA VAL A 104 28.80 12.62 12.12
C VAL A 104 28.50 13.86 12.94
N ALA A 105 28.29 13.73 14.26
CA ALA A 105 28.07 14.86 15.15
C ALA A 105 29.29 15.77 15.25
N GLY A 106 30.51 15.23 15.07
CA GLY A 106 31.78 15.98 15.06
C GLY A 106 32.13 16.63 13.71
N LEU A 107 31.40 16.35 12.65
CA LEU A 107 31.71 16.90 11.33
C LEU A 107 31.47 18.42 11.27
N PRO A 108 32.30 19.15 10.51
CA PRO A 108 32.12 20.59 10.35
C PRO A 108 30.84 20.86 9.52
N ALA A 109 29.86 21.50 10.15
CA ALA A 109 28.60 21.90 9.55
C ALA A 109 28.63 23.37 9.09
N ALA A 110 29.54 23.72 8.19
CA ALA A 110 29.68 25.09 7.69
C ALA A 110 29.29 25.19 6.23
N GLY A 111 28.32 26.05 5.92
CA GLY A 111 27.89 26.33 4.56
C GLY A 111 26.37 26.33 4.38
N ASP A 112 25.97 26.69 3.19
CA ASP A 112 24.57 26.65 2.74
C ASP A 112 24.42 25.49 1.76
N PRO A 113 23.66 24.43 2.09
CA PRO A 113 23.50 23.24 1.25
C PRO A 113 22.96 23.62 -0.15
N GLN A 114 22.05 24.57 -0.25
CA GLN A 114 21.49 25.01 -1.53
C GLN A 114 22.56 25.57 -2.46
N ARG A 115 23.34 26.53 -1.97
CA ARG A 115 24.44 27.14 -2.76
C ARG A 115 25.53 26.14 -3.12
N MET A 116 25.81 25.20 -2.23
CA MET A 116 26.80 24.14 -2.50
C MET A 116 26.31 23.20 -3.58
N ALA A 117 25.05 22.78 -3.54
CA ALA A 117 24.44 21.95 -4.57
C ALA A 117 24.40 22.65 -5.94
N GLU A 118 24.06 23.93 -6.00
CA GLU A 118 24.11 24.74 -7.23
C GLU A 118 25.53 24.85 -7.80
N ARG A 119 26.51 25.00 -6.95
CA ARG A 119 27.93 25.05 -7.37
C ARG A 119 28.40 23.70 -7.89
N PHE A 120 28.00 22.60 -7.27
CA PHE A 120 28.31 21.25 -7.73
C PHE A 120 27.62 20.98 -9.08
N ALA A 121 26.36 21.32 -9.24
CA ALA A 121 25.64 21.23 -10.51
C ALA A 121 26.28 22.07 -11.63
N GLY A 122 26.93 23.16 -11.27
CA GLY A 122 27.76 23.99 -12.16
C GLY A 122 29.19 23.45 -12.46
N GLY A 123 29.50 22.24 -11.96
CA GLY A 123 30.79 21.58 -12.23
C GLY A 123 31.90 21.89 -11.21
N TYR A 124 31.58 22.34 -9.99
CA TYR A 124 32.55 22.60 -8.95
C TYR A 124 32.62 21.48 -7.91
N ASP A 125 33.37 20.42 -8.22
CA ASP A 125 33.51 19.21 -7.41
C ASP A 125 34.04 19.40 -5.96
N PRO A 126 34.94 20.38 -5.66
CA PRO A 126 35.49 20.53 -4.30
C PRO A 126 34.45 20.79 -3.19
N VAL A 127 33.23 21.15 -3.51
CA VAL A 127 32.17 21.35 -2.52
C VAL A 127 31.52 20.04 -2.04
N LEU A 128 31.71 18.94 -2.76
CA LEU A 128 31.03 17.67 -2.56
C LEU A 128 31.19 17.11 -1.14
N PRO A 129 32.41 16.99 -0.52
CA PRO A 129 32.54 16.48 0.83
C PRO A 129 31.79 17.33 1.86
N GLY A 130 31.89 18.67 1.73
CA GLY A 130 31.22 19.60 2.62
C GLY A 130 29.69 19.52 2.51
N LEU A 131 29.17 19.40 1.31
CA LEU A 131 27.74 19.23 1.05
C LEU A 131 27.22 17.91 1.63
N THR A 132 27.94 16.82 1.40
CA THR A 132 27.61 15.51 1.96
C THR A 132 27.56 15.58 3.49
N ASN A 133 28.58 16.11 4.14
CA ASN A 133 28.67 16.22 5.60
C ASN A 133 27.50 17.04 6.19
N LEU A 134 27.12 18.15 5.52
CA LEU A 134 25.99 18.99 5.94
C LEU A 134 24.63 18.27 5.87
N MET A 135 24.50 17.29 4.96
CA MET A 135 23.23 16.59 4.73
C MET A 135 23.11 15.26 5.48
N LEU A 136 24.20 14.70 6.02
CA LEU A 136 24.14 13.44 6.79
C LEU A 136 23.17 13.48 7.99
N PRO A 137 23.04 14.58 8.75
CA PRO A 137 22.03 14.65 9.82
C PRO A 137 20.59 14.43 9.30
N LEU A 138 20.25 14.94 8.09
CA LEU A 138 18.96 14.71 7.47
C LEU A 138 18.76 13.22 7.12
N VAL A 139 19.80 12.54 6.64
CA VAL A 139 19.76 11.09 6.37
C VAL A 139 19.45 10.32 7.65
N ILE A 140 20.14 10.65 8.76
CA ILE A 140 19.94 10.00 10.06
C ILE A 140 18.51 10.23 10.57
N GLU A 141 18.01 11.47 10.52
CA GLU A 141 16.65 11.83 10.92
C GLU A 141 15.61 10.99 10.16
N MET A 142 15.71 10.95 8.84
CA MET A 142 14.77 10.19 8.00
C MET A 142 14.92 8.67 8.19
N ALA A 143 16.12 8.16 8.39
CA ALA A 143 16.34 6.75 8.70
C ALA A 143 15.72 6.35 10.05
N GLN A 144 15.79 7.22 11.06
CA GLN A 144 15.17 7.01 12.37
C GLN A 144 13.64 6.90 12.27
N GLU A 145 13.00 7.70 11.39
CA GLU A 145 11.55 7.62 11.14
C GLU A 145 11.13 6.26 10.57
N MET A 146 12.02 5.59 9.82
CA MET A 146 11.75 4.31 9.17
C MET A 146 12.22 3.09 9.98
N THR A 147 12.62 3.26 11.22
CA THR A 147 12.93 2.12 12.11
C THR A 147 11.67 1.31 12.46
N GLY A 148 11.84 0.00 12.63
CA GLY A 148 10.74 -0.89 12.99
C GLY A 148 10.11 -1.65 11.82
N TYR A 149 10.53 -1.41 10.59
CA TYR A 149 10.09 -2.15 9.39
C TYR A 149 11.01 -3.30 8.99
N GLY A 150 11.83 -3.79 9.90
CA GLY A 150 12.64 -5.00 9.66
C GLY A 150 14.07 -4.74 9.20
N VAL A 151 14.47 -3.48 9.05
CA VAL A 151 15.82 -3.05 8.69
C VAL A 151 16.49 -2.37 9.91
N LEU A 152 17.76 -2.65 10.14
CA LEU A 152 18.54 -2.00 11.19
C LEU A 152 18.80 -0.52 10.85
N LEU A 153 18.86 0.33 11.87
CA LEU A 153 19.09 1.76 11.67
C LEU A 153 20.39 2.05 10.90
N LEU A 154 21.48 1.33 11.19
CA LEU A 154 22.74 1.52 10.48
C LEU A 154 22.61 1.21 8.98
N ASP A 155 21.88 0.15 8.63
CA ASP A 155 21.63 -0.24 7.23
C ASP A 155 20.74 0.79 6.53
N LEU A 156 19.71 1.29 7.23
CA LEU A 156 18.89 2.39 6.73
C LEU A 156 19.73 3.65 6.47
N ILE A 157 20.64 4.01 7.38
CA ILE A 157 21.53 5.17 7.18
C ILE A 157 22.43 4.97 5.96
N GLN A 158 22.95 3.76 5.72
CA GLN A 158 23.76 3.46 4.55
C GLN A 158 22.96 3.62 3.25
N GLU A 159 21.77 3.03 3.19
CA GLU A 159 20.87 3.16 2.03
C GLU A 159 20.42 4.62 1.82
N GLY A 160 20.06 5.33 2.90
CA GLY A 160 19.73 6.76 2.82
C GLY A 160 20.91 7.62 2.34
N SER A 161 22.14 7.24 2.68
CA SER A 161 23.36 7.92 2.19
C SER A 161 23.57 7.72 0.68
N LEU A 162 23.20 6.53 0.15
CA LEU A 162 23.16 6.31 -1.31
C LEU A 162 22.10 7.18 -1.98
N GLY A 163 20.94 7.33 -1.33
CA GLY A 163 19.88 8.25 -1.77
C GLY A 163 20.35 9.71 -1.79
N LEU A 164 21.05 10.16 -0.76
CA LEU A 164 21.69 11.48 -0.73
C LEU A 164 22.68 11.64 -1.87
N TRP A 165 23.53 10.66 -2.11
CA TRP A 165 24.48 10.68 -3.22
C TRP A 165 23.77 10.82 -4.57
N GLN A 166 22.73 10.04 -4.81
CA GLN A 166 21.92 10.12 -6.02
C GLN A 166 21.29 11.51 -6.19
N SER A 167 20.80 12.11 -5.09
CA SER A 167 20.23 13.45 -5.11
C SER A 167 21.23 14.51 -5.56
N ILE A 168 22.46 14.43 -5.06
CA ILE A 168 23.54 15.37 -5.41
C ILE A 168 23.88 15.26 -6.91
N LEU A 169 23.98 14.04 -7.43
CA LEU A 169 24.30 13.80 -8.85
C LEU A 169 23.18 14.23 -9.81
N SER A 170 21.93 14.05 -9.39
CA SER A 170 20.75 14.35 -10.21
C SER A 170 20.25 15.79 -10.10
N PHE A 171 20.70 16.55 -9.08
CA PHE A 171 20.24 17.92 -8.86
C PHE A 171 20.61 18.85 -10.02
N ARG A 172 19.64 19.64 -10.47
CA ARG A 172 19.83 20.66 -11.51
C ARG A 172 19.35 22.04 -11.08
N ASN A 173 18.16 22.10 -10.49
CA ASN A 173 17.52 23.36 -10.06
C ASN A 173 16.42 23.07 -9.01
N GLY A 174 15.90 24.11 -8.38
CA GLY A 174 14.84 24.01 -7.37
C GLY A 174 15.39 23.99 -5.95
N ASP A 175 14.60 23.56 -4.99
CA ASP A 175 14.99 23.40 -3.59
C ASP A 175 15.77 22.10 -3.37
N PHE A 176 17.05 22.20 -3.07
CA PHE A 176 17.93 21.05 -2.90
C PHE A 176 17.52 20.17 -1.72
N ARG A 177 17.05 20.77 -0.60
CA ARG A 177 16.67 20.01 0.58
C ARG A 177 15.47 19.10 0.30
N SER A 178 14.44 19.61 -0.37
CA SER A 178 13.29 18.81 -0.79
C SER A 178 13.66 17.74 -1.79
N HIS A 179 14.53 18.06 -2.75
CA HIS A 179 15.05 17.10 -3.73
C HIS A 179 15.84 15.97 -3.05
N ALA A 180 16.72 16.30 -2.11
CA ALA A 180 17.48 15.31 -1.33
C ALA A 180 16.58 14.45 -0.45
N ALA A 181 15.63 15.06 0.25
CA ALA A 181 14.67 14.34 1.08
C ALA A 181 13.84 13.33 0.27
N TRP A 182 13.44 13.69 -0.95
CA TRP A 182 12.74 12.78 -1.85
C TRP A 182 13.60 11.55 -2.21
N TRP A 183 14.84 11.76 -2.65
CA TRP A 183 15.75 10.66 -3.01
C TRP A 183 16.11 9.79 -1.80
N ILE A 184 16.41 10.40 -0.66
CA ILE A 184 16.69 9.68 0.59
C ILE A 184 15.50 8.77 0.93
N ARG A 185 14.26 9.31 0.91
CA ARG A 185 13.05 8.54 1.19
C ARG A 185 12.87 7.37 0.23
N GLN A 186 13.11 7.55 -1.06
CA GLN A 186 13.03 6.48 -2.06
C GLN A 186 13.98 5.33 -1.75
N TYR A 187 15.23 5.63 -1.41
CA TYR A 187 16.21 4.60 -1.08
C TYR A 187 15.88 3.88 0.23
N LEU A 188 15.44 4.60 1.25
CA LEU A 188 14.98 4.01 2.50
C LEU A 188 13.75 3.11 2.29
N SER A 189 12.76 3.58 1.54
CA SER A 189 11.56 2.78 1.22
C SER A 189 11.91 1.54 0.40
N LYS A 190 12.85 1.66 -0.54
CA LYS A 190 13.39 0.52 -1.30
C LYS A 190 14.02 -0.53 -0.37
N ALA A 191 14.86 -0.11 0.58
CA ALA A 191 15.50 -1.02 1.53
C ALA A 191 14.46 -1.77 2.38
N VAL A 192 13.45 -1.06 2.87
CA VAL A 192 12.33 -1.65 3.62
C VAL A 192 11.55 -2.65 2.78
N LEU A 193 11.24 -2.31 1.52
CA LEU A 193 10.52 -3.21 0.61
C LEU A 193 11.31 -4.49 0.31
N LEU A 194 12.60 -4.38 0.02
CA LEU A 194 13.46 -5.53 -0.25
C LEU A 194 13.57 -6.45 0.97
N GLN A 195 13.71 -5.88 2.17
CA GLN A 195 13.72 -6.63 3.42
C GLN A 195 12.38 -7.33 3.68
N ALA A 196 11.26 -6.64 3.44
CA ALA A 196 9.92 -7.23 3.56
C ALA A 196 9.73 -8.40 2.60
N ARG A 197 10.28 -8.28 1.37
CA ARG A 197 10.29 -9.37 0.38
C ARG A 197 11.11 -10.59 0.85
N GLU A 198 12.32 -10.39 1.35
CA GLU A 198 13.16 -11.46 1.91
C GLU A 198 12.47 -12.20 3.07
N MET A 199 11.66 -11.49 3.86
CA MET A 199 10.86 -12.07 4.93
C MET A 199 9.61 -12.83 4.42
N GLY A 200 9.40 -12.91 3.12
CA GLY A 200 8.25 -13.56 2.48
C GLY A 200 6.94 -12.86 2.81
N LEU A 201 6.97 -11.54 3.00
CA LEU A 201 5.80 -10.78 3.38
C LEU A 201 4.78 -10.71 2.24
N GLY A 202 5.23 -10.60 0.99
CA GLY A 202 4.37 -10.61 -0.20
C GLY A 202 3.51 -11.87 -0.27
N GLN A 203 4.13 -13.05 -0.09
CA GLN A 203 3.41 -14.32 -0.09
C GLN A 203 2.39 -14.42 1.06
N LYS A 204 2.77 -13.99 2.26
CA LYS A 204 1.85 -13.98 3.41
C LYS A 204 0.66 -13.06 3.20
N MET A 205 0.90 -11.92 2.57
CA MET A 205 -0.16 -10.95 2.26
C MET A 205 -1.09 -11.47 1.17
N LYS A 206 -0.54 -12.05 0.11
CA LYS A 206 -1.34 -12.70 -0.94
C LYS A 206 -2.23 -13.78 -0.36
N GLN A 207 -1.66 -14.66 0.49
CA GLN A 207 -2.42 -15.68 1.18
C GLN A 207 -3.51 -15.08 2.08
N ALA A 208 -3.21 -14.04 2.85
CA ALA A 208 -4.19 -13.37 3.70
C ALA A 208 -5.34 -12.73 2.89
N MET A 209 -5.06 -12.23 1.67
CA MET A 209 -6.09 -11.71 0.77
C MET A 209 -6.99 -12.82 0.22
N GLU A 210 -6.42 -13.99 -0.11
CA GLU A 210 -7.16 -15.17 -0.57
C GLU A 210 -8.03 -15.74 0.57
N ASP A 211 -7.44 -15.90 1.76
CA ASP A 211 -8.15 -16.37 2.95
C ASP A 211 -9.29 -15.41 3.34
N TYR A 212 -9.06 -14.10 3.25
CA TYR A 212 -10.10 -13.09 3.49
C TYR A 212 -11.28 -13.26 2.53
N ARG A 213 -11.02 -13.42 1.23
CA ARG A 213 -12.09 -13.62 0.23
C ARG A 213 -12.91 -14.88 0.53
N ALA A 214 -12.23 -15.99 0.84
CA ALA A 214 -12.89 -17.25 1.18
C ALA A 214 -13.74 -17.14 2.44
N VAL A 215 -13.22 -16.47 3.49
CA VAL A 215 -13.97 -16.26 4.75
C VAL A 215 -15.13 -15.29 4.58
N ASP A 216 -14.95 -14.20 3.82
CA ASP A 216 -16.00 -13.22 3.53
C ASP A 216 -17.17 -13.87 2.76
N GLU A 217 -16.85 -14.70 1.75
CA GLU A 217 -17.85 -15.47 0.98
C GLU A 217 -18.60 -16.49 1.85
N HIS A 218 -17.86 -17.22 2.70
CA HIS A 218 -18.48 -18.17 3.62
C HIS A 218 -19.41 -17.49 4.64
N LEU A 219 -18.96 -16.41 5.25
CA LEU A 219 -19.77 -15.64 6.19
C LEU A 219 -20.96 -14.97 5.51
N LEU A 220 -20.80 -14.50 4.27
CA LEU A 220 -21.92 -13.97 3.48
C LEU A 220 -22.98 -15.04 3.24
N SER A 221 -22.58 -16.27 2.94
CA SER A 221 -23.49 -17.42 2.76
C SER A 221 -24.22 -17.78 4.05
N ASP A 222 -23.51 -17.79 5.19
CA ASP A 222 -24.05 -18.21 6.48
C ASP A 222 -24.95 -17.15 7.11
N LEU A 223 -24.53 -15.87 7.06
CA LEU A 223 -25.23 -14.76 7.71
C LEU A 223 -26.32 -14.15 6.82
N GLY A 224 -26.26 -14.38 5.48
CA GLY A 224 -27.13 -13.72 4.51
C GLY A 224 -26.94 -12.20 4.44
N ARG A 225 -25.82 -11.67 4.96
CA ARG A 225 -25.40 -10.26 4.93
C ARG A 225 -23.87 -10.17 4.92
N ASN A 226 -23.35 -9.04 4.52
CA ASN A 226 -21.91 -8.79 4.63
C ASN A 226 -21.45 -8.90 6.09
N ALA A 227 -20.34 -9.60 6.31
CA ALA A 227 -19.73 -9.73 7.62
C ALA A 227 -19.09 -8.40 8.07
N THR A 228 -19.12 -8.14 9.38
CA THR A 228 -18.39 -7.01 9.95
C THR A 228 -16.90 -7.30 10.02
N ALA A 229 -16.07 -6.26 10.20
CA ALA A 229 -14.64 -6.44 10.34
C ALA A 229 -14.27 -7.30 11.58
N GLU A 230 -15.07 -7.21 12.63
CA GLU A 230 -14.90 -8.00 13.85
C GLU A 230 -15.21 -9.48 13.62
N GLU A 231 -16.29 -9.78 12.89
CA GLU A 231 -16.67 -11.16 12.55
C GLU A 231 -15.63 -11.85 11.67
N ILE A 232 -15.10 -11.12 10.68
CA ILE A 232 -14.01 -11.62 9.83
C ILE A 232 -12.72 -11.79 10.66
N ALA A 233 -12.40 -10.84 11.53
CA ALA A 233 -11.23 -10.89 12.40
C ALA A 233 -11.26 -12.12 13.33
N GLU A 234 -12.42 -12.43 13.89
CA GLU A 234 -12.61 -13.62 14.71
C GLU A 234 -12.45 -14.91 13.88
N ALA A 235 -13.05 -14.98 12.70
CA ALA A 235 -12.98 -16.15 11.81
C ALA A 235 -11.57 -16.40 11.28
N MET A 236 -10.81 -15.34 11.00
CA MET A 236 -9.42 -15.42 10.52
C MET A 236 -8.37 -15.49 11.65
N HIS A 237 -8.79 -15.40 12.92
CA HIS A 237 -7.88 -15.29 14.07
C HIS A 237 -6.88 -14.14 13.97
N MET A 238 -7.31 -13.01 13.40
CA MET A 238 -6.53 -11.80 13.18
C MET A 238 -7.10 -10.63 14.00
N THR A 239 -6.31 -9.56 14.14
CA THR A 239 -6.82 -8.32 14.73
C THR A 239 -7.65 -7.55 13.72
N VAL A 240 -8.63 -6.76 14.20
CA VAL A 240 -9.45 -5.89 13.34
C VAL A 240 -8.58 -4.94 12.49
N GLN A 241 -7.46 -4.50 13.05
CA GLN A 241 -6.53 -3.62 12.35
C GLN A 241 -5.84 -4.32 11.17
N GLN A 242 -5.47 -5.60 11.32
CA GLN A 242 -4.92 -6.42 10.22
C GLN A 242 -5.98 -6.67 9.14
N ILE A 243 -7.22 -6.94 9.53
CA ILE A 243 -8.33 -7.09 8.57
C ILE A 243 -8.57 -5.80 7.79
N GLN A 244 -8.51 -4.63 8.46
CA GLN A 244 -8.64 -3.36 7.75
C GLN A 244 -7.52 -3.18 6.72
N THR A 245 -6.27 -3.51 7.07
CA THR A 245 -5.14 -3.47 6.12
C THR A 245 -5.40 -4.38 4.91
N VAL A 246 -5.88 -5.62 5.11
CA VAL A 246 -6.22 -6.54 4.00
C VAL A 246 -7.35 -5.98 3.13
N ARG A 247 -8.38 -5.35 3.73
CA ARG A 247 -9.46 -4.70 2.97
C ARG A 247 -8.97 -3.52 2.13
N ASP A 248 -8.10 -2.70 2.70
CA ASP A 248 -7.51 -1.55 2.00
C ASP A 248 -6.69 -2.02 0.79
N MET A 249 -5.91 -3.10 0.94
CA MET A 249 -5.19 -3.73 -0.17
C MET A 249 -6.12 -4.26 -1.26
N LEU A 250 -7.20 -4.96 -0.87
CA LEU A 250 -8.18 -5.47 -1.83
C LEU A 250 -8.90 -4.35 -2.57
N SER A 251 -9.18 -3.22 -1.90
CA SER A 251 -9.81 -2.06 -2.53
C SER A 251 -8.88 -1.38 -3.53
N ALA A 252 -7.60 -1.24 -3.20
CA ALA A 252 -6.59 -0.68 -4.08
C ALA A 252 -6.36 -1.56 -5.33
N ALA A 253 -6.24 -2.88 -5.15
CA ALA A 253 -6.15 -3.82 -6.27
C ALA A 253 -7.36 -3.75 -7.21
N ARG A 254 -8.56 -3.51 -6.67
CA ARG A 254 -9.78 -3.29 -7.48
C ARG A 254 -9.76 -1.97 -8.24
N MET A 255 -9.26 -0.89 -7.62
CA MET A 255 -9.12 0.41 -8.30
C MET A 255 -8.16 0.34 -9.48
N LEU A 256 -7.03 -0.36 -9.35
CA LEU A 256 -6.10 -0.58 -10.44
C LEU A 256 -6.72 -1.41 -11.58
N SER A 257 -7.50 -2.43 -11.27
CA SER A 257 -8.19 -3.24 -12.30
C SER A 257 -9.32 -2.46 -12.99
N SER A 258 -10.05 -1.59 -12.29
CA SER A 258 -11.10 -0.76 -12.90
C SER A 258 -10.52 0.37 -13.75
N ALA A 259 -9.40 0.97 -13.36
CA ALA A 259 -8.70 1.97 -14.17
C ALA A 259 -8.20 1.39 -15.51
N LYS A 260 -7.90 0.09 -15.57
CA LYS A 260 -7.59 -0.61 -16.83
C LYS A 260 -8.79 -0.68 -17.76
N GLN A 261 -9.98 -1.01 -17.24
CA GLN A 261 -11.20 -1.11 -18.05
C GLN A 261 -11.62 0.23 -18.69
N ASP A 262 -11.32 1.35 -18.01
CA ASP A 262 -11.64 2.68 -18.51
C ASP A 262 -10.64 3.18 -19.59
N MET A 263 -9.46 2.56 -19.73
CA MET A 263 -8.44 2.91 -20.72
C MET A 263 -8.50 2.05 -22.01
N GLU A 264 -9.19 0.92 -21.99
CA GLU A 264 -9.41 0.12 -23.17
C GLU A 264 -10.66 0.63 -23.90
N GLU A 265 -10.47 1.40 -24.99
CA GLU A 265 -11.54 1.64 -25.97
C GLU A 265 -12.03 0.29 -26.54
N PRO A 266 -13.34 0.11 -26.73
CA PRO A 266 -13.86 -1.18 -27.17
C PRO A 266 -13.54 -1.42 -28.66
N GLU A 267 -12.41 -2.05 -28.97
CA GLU A 267 -12.26 -2.75 -30.23
C GLU A 267 -13.07 -4.04 -30.19
N GLN A 268 -14.09 -4.06 -31.04
CA GLN A 268 -14.95 -5.23 -31.27
C GLN A 268 -14.12 -6.36 -31.88
N THR A 269 -13.84 -7.41 -31.11
CA THR A 269 -13.52 -8.73 -31.66
C THR A 269 -14.11 -9.84 -30.78
N PRO A 270 -14.46 -10.98 -31.37
CA PRO A 270 -15.44 -11.90 -30.77
C PRO A 270 -14.83 -12.88 -29.79
N GLU A 271 -15.63 -13.13 -28.76
CA GLU A 271 -15.74 -14.34 -27.94
C GLU A 271 -14.57 -15.33 -28.00
N ASP A 272 -13.83 -15.43 -26.84
CA ASP A 272 -13.50 -16.76 -26.30
C ASP A 272 -12.94 -16.67 -24.84
N GLU A 273 -13.71 -17.26 -23.94
CA GLU A 273 -13.30 -18.10 -22.79
C GLU A 273 -12.28 -17.59 -21.76
N GLN A 274 -12.44 -16.40 -21.13
CA GLN A 274 -11.69 -16.13 -19.89
C GLN A 274 -12.40 -15.30 -18.80
N HIS A 275 -13.72 -15.29 -18.75
CA HIS A 275 -14.48 -14.52 -17.75
C HIS A 275 -15.40 -15.37 -16.86
N VAL A 276 -14.86 -16.38 -16.18
CA VAL A 276 -15.72 -17.17 -15.25
C VAL A 276 -15.80 -16.51 -13.86
N GLU A 277 -14.76 -15.82 -13.42
CA GLU A 277 -14.77 -15.17 -12.09
C GLU A 277 -15.41 -13.77 -12.13
N ASP A 278 -15.13 -12.95 -13.13
CA ASP A 278 -15.79 -11.66 -13.32
C ASP A 278 -17.28 -11.81 -13.67
N THR A 279 -17.65 -12.89 -14.35
CA THR A 279 -19.04 -13.17 -14.71
C THR A 279 -19.91 -13.42 -13.47
N ALA A 280 -19.42 -14.10 -12.45
CA ALA A 280 -20.15 -14.35 -11.21
C ALA A 280 -20.39 -13.06 -10.40
N TYR A 281 -19.40 -12.17 -10.35
CA TYR A 281 -19.53 -10.87 -9.69
C TYR A 281 -20.41 -9.91 -10.49
N PHE A 282 -20.26 -9.86 -11.80
CA PHE A 282 -21.13 -9.07 -12.69
C PHE A 282 -22.57 -9.59 -12.67
N GLN A 283 -22.77 -10.91 -12.69
CA GLN A 283 -24.09 -11.53 -12.56
C GLN A 283 -24.72 -11.27 -11.19
N SER A 284 -23.96 -11.27 -10.10
CA SER A 284 -24.47 -10.93 -8.77
C SER A 284 -24.86 -9.45 -8.68
N ARG A 285 -24.10 -8.56 -9.29
CA ARG A 285 -24.39 -7.11 -9.33
C ARG A 285 -25.56 -6.80 -10.25
N GLN A 286 -25.66 -7.48 -11.38
CA GLN A 286 -26.80 -7.40 -12.30
C GLN A 286 -28.07 -7.96 -11.65
N ARG A 287 -27.98 -9.09 -10.92
CA ARG A 287 -29.09 -9.63 -10.13
C ARG A 287 -29.53 -8.67 -9.03
N VAL A 288 -28.61 -8.05 -8.32
CA VAL A 288 -28.93 -7.02 -7.30
C VAL A 288 -29.62 -5.82 -7.98
N SER A 289 -29.13 -5.36 -9.14
CA SER A 289 -29.78 -4.30 -9.91
C SER A 289 -31.19 -4.67 -10.35
N GLU A 290 -31.38 -5.86 -10.90
CA GLU A 290 -32.70 -6.39 -11.33
C GLU A 290 -33.66 -6.55 -10.14
N LEU A 291 -33.16 -6.96 -8.98
CA LEU A 291 -33.95 -7.05 -7.75
C LEU A 291 -34.35 -5.66 -7.20
N LEU A 292 -33.47 -4.66 -7.36
CA LEU A 292 -33.73 -3.27 -7.00
C LEU A 292 -34.74 -2.60 -7.93
N ASP A 293 -34.74 -2.94 -9.23
CA ASP A 293 -35.68 -2.41 -10.22
C ASP A 293 -37.15 -2.82 -9.92
N GLY A 294 -37.34 -3.91 -9.17
CA GLY A 294 -38.66 -4.36 -8.70
C GLY A 294 -39.15 -3.65 -7.43
N LEU A 295 -38.37 -2.74 -6.86
CA LEU A 295 -38.67 -2.02 -5.61
C LEU A 295 -39.16 -0.59 -5.88
N SER A 296 -39.91 -0.03 -4.95
CA SER A 296 -40.26 1.39 -4.98
C SER A 296 -39.01 2.25 -4.66
N GLN A 297 -39.01 3.52 -5.09
CA GLN A 297 -37.90 4.46 -4.82
C GLN A 297 -37.53 4.57 -3.33
N LEU A 298 -38.49 4.47 -2.43
CA LEU A 298 -38.26 4.49 -0.97
C LEU A 298 -37.61 3.19 -0.49
N GLU A 299 -38.05 2.04 -0.99
CA GLU A 299 -37.50 0.72 -0.68
C GLU A 299 -36.08 0.61 -1.20
N THR A 300 -35.81 1.04 -2.44
CA THR A 300 -34.46 1.07 -3.02
C THR A 300 -33.52 1.94 -2.20
N LYS A 301 -33.96 3.14 -1.82
CA LYS A 301 -33.16 4.07 -1.02
C LYS A 301 -32.88 3.57 0.39
N LEU A 302 -33.87 2.85 0.98
CA LEU A 302 -33.70 2.21 2.30
C LEU A 302 -32.62 1.13 2.21
N ILE A 303 -32.70 0.23 1.24
CA ILE A 303 -31.71 -0.84 1.04
C ILE A 303 -30.33 -0.25 0.68
N ALA A 304 -30.26 0.75 -0.19
CA ALA A 304 -28.99 1.41 -0.55
C ALA A 304 -28.30 2.03 0.67
N LEU A 305 -29.04 2.68 1.56
CA LEU A 305 -28.48 3.25 2.80
C LEU A 305 -28.12 2.19 3.85
N ARG A 306 -28.94 1.14 4.00
CA ARG A 306 -28.70 0.07 4.97
C ARG A 306 -27.50 -0.80 4.62
N PHE A 307 -27.30 -1.06 3.33
CA PHE A 307 -26.27 -1.96 2.80
C PHE A 307 -25.11 -1.23 2.11
N GLY A 308 -25.16 0.10 2.03
CA GLY A 308 -24.08 0.90 1.45
C GLY A 308 -23.90 0.70 -0.06
N LEU A 309 -24.95 0.37 -0.81
CA LEU A 309 -24.88 -0.01 -2.23
C LEU A 309 -24.44 1.12 -3.17
N GLU A 310 -24.53 2.37 -2.76
CA GLU A 310 -24.10 3.56 -3.52
C GLU A 310 -22.68 4.04 -3.13
N GLY A 311 -21.82 3.13 -2.64
CA GLY A 311 -20.44 3.47 -2.28
C GLY A 311 -20.28 4.13 -0.90
N GLY A 312 -21.33 4.12 -0.07
CA GLY A 312 -21.33 4.60 1.30
C GLY A 312 -21.12 3.45 2.31
N GLN A 313 -20.78 3.81 3.56
CA GLN A 313 -20.81 2.84 4.65
C GLN A 313 -22.25 2.43 4.98
N PRO A 314 -22.52 1.13 5.32
CA PRO A 314 -23.81 0.69 5.80
C PRO A 314 -24.24 1.49 7.03
N LEU A 315 -25.45 2.03 7.01
CA LEU A 315 -25.97 2.84 8.11
C LEU A 315 -26.78 1.99 9.09
N SER A 316 -26.73 2.34 10.37
CA SER A 316 -27.60 1.73 11.39
C SER A 316 -29.08 2.05 11.13
N PRO A 317 -30.04 1.26 11.70
CA PRO A 317 -31.45 1.57 11.59
C PRO A 317 -31.82 2.97 12.08
N GLU A 318 -31.12 3.47 13.11
CA GLU A 318 -31.32 4.80 13.69
C GLU A 318 -30.85 5.91 12.74
N GLU A 319 -29.70 5.72 12.10
CA GLU A 319 -29.15 6.68 11.13
C GLU A 319 -29.97 6.69 9.82
N THR A 320 -30.38 5.51 9.36
CA THR A 320 -31.25 5.36 8.20
C THR A 320 -32.60 6.02 8.45
N GLY A 321 -33.17 5.78 9.64
CA GLY A 321 -34.43 6.40 10.07
C GLY A 321 -34.35 7.92 10.07
N ARG A 322 -33.25 8.51 10.58
CA ARG A 322 -33.03 9.97 10.54
C ARG A 322 -32.97 10.52 9.11
N LYS A 323 -32.38 9.77 8.16
CA LYS A 323 -32.28 10.21 6.76
C LYS A 323 -33.59 10.05 5.98
N LEU A 324 -34.39 9.07 6.32
CA LEU A 324 -35.65 8.76 5.62
C LEU A 324 -36.89 9.31 6.35
N GLY A 325 -36.72 9.90 7.55
CA GLY A 325 -37.85 10.41 8.36
C GLY A 325 -38.71 9.31 8.98
N MET A 326 -38.09 8.15 9.28
CA MET A 326 -38.75 6.95 9.83
C MET A 326 -38.20 6.65 11.25
N THR A 327 -38.97 5.97 12.05
CA THR A 327 -38.46 5.43 13.33
C THR A 327 -37.54 4.22 13.08
N PRO A 328 -36.60 3.89 13.97
CA PRO A 328 -35.74 2.72 13.83
C PRO A 328 -36.54 1.41 13.69
N GLU A 329 -37.68 1.30 14.39
CA GLU A 329 -38.57 0.14 14.32
C GLU A 329 -39.27 0.02 12.96
N GLU A 330 -39.67 1.16 12.36
CA GLU A 330 -40.22 1.19 11.01
C GLU A 330 -39.17 0.84 9.94
N VAL A 331 -37.91 1.25 10.12
CA VAL A 331 -36.80 0.90 9.24
C VAL A 331 -36.56 -0.62 9.23
N VAL A 332 -36.50 -1.26 10.41
CA VAL A 332 -36.30 -2.71 10.52
C VAL A 332 -37.50 -3.48 9.96
N ALA A 333 -38.73 -3.03 10.19
CA ALA A 333 -39.93 -3.64 9.64
C ALA A 333 -39.94 -3.52 8.08
N ALA A 334 -39.62 -2.34 7.56
CA ALA A 334 -39.55 -2.10 6.12
C ALA A 334 -38.42 -2.92 5.47
N GLU A 335 -37.24 -2.99 6.09
CA GLU A 335 -36.10 -3.81 5.63
C GLU A 335 -36.52 -5.28 5.53
N THR A 336 -37.17 -5.84 6.57
CA THR A 336 -37.64 -7.22 6.57
C THR A 336 -38.66 -7.48 5.47
N ALA A 337 -39.57 -6.56 5.25
CA ALA A 337 -40.58 -6.66 4.20
C ALA A 337 -39.97 -6.61 2.81
N VAL A 338 -39.01 -5.73 2.59
CA VAL A 338 -38.30 -5.58 1.29
C VAL A 338 -37.48 -6.82 1.00
N LEU A 339 -36.71 -7.33 1.96
CA LEU A 339 -35.93 -8.56 1.80
C LEU A 339 -36.83 -9.78 1.51
N ALA A 340 -37.99 -9.89 2.16
CA ALA A 340 -38.96 -10.93 1.83
C ALA A 340 -39.51 -10.79 0.40
N LYS A 341 -39.75 -9.57 -0.07
CA LYS A 341 -40.20 -9.28 -1.44
C LYS A 341 -39.13 -9.67 -2.46
N MET A 342 -37.87 -9.33 -2.19
CA MET A 342 -36.71 -9.70 -3.06
C MET A 342 -36.54 -11.23 -3.11
N ARG A 343 -36.67 -11.93 -1.97
CA ARG A 343 -36.57 -13.39 -1.93
C ARG A 343 -37.66 -14.08 -2.78
N ASN A 344 -38.85 -13.53 -2.81
CA ASN A 344 -39.97 -14.09 -3.62
C ASN A 344 -39.85 -13.78 -5.10
N THR A 345 -38.98 -12.92 -5.51
CA THR A 345 -38.71 -12.55 -6.91
C THR A 345 -37.62 -13.42 -7.54
N ILE A 346 -36.88 -14.20 -6.73
CA ILE A 346 -35.85 -15.13 -7.21
C ILE A 346 -36.59 -16.44 -7.62
N PRO A 347 -36.60 -16.83 -8.90
CA PRO A 347 -37.12 -18.13 -9.32
C PRO A 347 -36.21 -19.23 -8.78
N SER A 348 -36.82 -20.26 -8.16
CA SER A 348 -36.18 -21.46 -7.62
C SER A 348 -35.38 -22.24 -8.65
#